data_e2074d2a7fbaf14334ca83702e47c05c
#
_entry.id   e2074d2a7fbaf14334ca83702e47c05c
#
_cell.length_a   1.000
_cell.length_b   1.000
_cell.length_c   1.000
_cell.angle_alpha   90.00
_cell.angle_beta   90.00
_cell.angle_gamma   90.00
#
_symmetry.space_group_name_H-M   'P 1'
#
loop_
_entity.id
_entity.type
_entity.pdbx_description
1 polymer ?
#
loop_
_entity_poly.entity_id
_entity_poly.type
_entity_poly.pdbx_seq_one_letter_code
_entity_poly.pdbx_strand_id
1 'polypeptide(L)'
;MATHVQGVIYLLPFDRPYRHASHYTGWVHSATFLQPRLGAHRDGVGARLMQVVGEAGIGFQLARTWDGDRYRERALKRQGGASRRCPICRQQGRRG
;
A
#
# COMPACT_ATOMS: atom_id res chain seq x y z
N MET A 1 -15.32 -7.29 26.40
CA MET A 1 -14.30 -6.53 25.71
C MET A 1 -14.47 -6.66 24.22
N ALA A 2 -14.64 -5.58 23.57
CA ALA A 2 -14.81 -5.60 22.14
C ALA A 2 -13.52 -6.05 21.46
N THR A 3 -13.68 -6.84 20.45
CA THR A 3 -12.56 -7.22 19.59
C THR A 3 -12.32 -6.07 18.65
N HIS A 4 -11.13 -5.55 18.66
CA HIS A 4 -10.76 -4.49 17.74
C HIS A 4 -9.99 -5.07 16.59
N VAL A 5 -10.26 -4.53 15.43
CA VAL A 5 -9.41 -4.80 14.31
C VAL A 5 -8.07 -4.14 14.60
N GLN A 6 -7.02 -4.92 14.62
CA GLN A 6 -5.69 -4.45 14.97
C GLN A 6 -4.98 -3.99 13.72
N GLY A 7 -4.94 -2.67 13.54
CA GLY A 7 -4.08 -2.10 12.54
C GLY A 7 -4.78 -1.36 11.43
N VAL A 8 -3.96 -0.88 10.51
CA VAL A 8 -4.39 -0.09 9.35
C VAL A 8 -3.74 -0.69 8.12
N ILE A 9 -4.55 -0.95 7.11
CA ILE A 9 -4.08 -1.35 5.79
C ILE A 9 -3.98 -0.09 4.95
N TYR A 10 -2.93 0.03 4.16
CA TYR A 10 -2.74 1.20 3.31
C TYR A 10 -2.40 0.77 1.89
N LEU A 11 -2.79 1.60 0.94
CA LEU A 11 -2.62 1.32 -0.49
C LEU A 11 -1.84 2.46 -1.14
N LEU A 12 -0.75 2.10 -1.80
CA LEU A 12 0.16 3.04 -2.43
C LEU A 12 0.22 2.78 -3.94
N PRO A 13 -0.51 3.54 -4.76
CA PRO A 13 -0.30 3.47 -6.20
C PRO A 13 1.03 4.12 -6.57
N PHE A 14 1.72 3.54 -7.53
CA PHE A 14 2.97 4.07 -8.05
C PHE A 14 2.71 5.04 -9.20
N ASP A 15 3.61 5.99 -9.39
CA ASP A 15 3.50 6.95 -10.48
C ASP A 15 3.59 6.26 -11.84
N ARG A 16 4.34 5.17 -11.90
CA ARG A 16 4.40 4.29 -13.06
C ARG A 16 4.71 2.87 -12.57
N PRO A 17 4.37 1.86 -13.35
CA PRO A 17 4.61 0.48 -12.89
C PRO A 17 6.10 0.18 -12.74
N TYR A 18 6.41 -0.64 -11.75
CA TYR A 18 7.69 -1.31 -11.65
C TYR A 18 7.46 -2.75 -12.06
N ARG A 19 7.89 -3.12 -13.27
CA ARG A 19 7.58 -4.42 -13.86
C ARG A 19 6.06 -4.62 -13.87
N HIS A 20 5.54 -5.62 -13.18
CA HIS A 20 4.10 -5.88 -13.15
C HIS A 20 3.40 -5.20 -11.97
N ALA A 21 4.15 -4.58 -11.09
CA ALA A 21 3.58 -4.00 -9.88
C ALA A 21 3.25 -2.53 -10.12
N SER A 22 2.00 -2.16 -9.87
CA SER A 22 1.56 -0.76 -9.95
C SER A 22 1.09 -0.24 -8.60
N HIS A 23 1.04 -1.09 -7.58
CA HIS A 23 0.57 -0.73 -6.24
C HIS A 23 1.33 -1.52 -5.20
N TYR A 24 1.37 -0.97 -4.00
CA TYR A 24 1.80 -1.70 -2.82
C TYR A 24 0.69 -1.65 -1.78
N THR A 25 0.35 -2.79 -1.23
CA THR A 25 -0.59 -2.89 -0.11
C THR A 25 0.22 -3.25 1.13
N GLY A 26 0.13 -2.43 2.16
CA GLY A 26 0.88 -2.64 3.38
C GLY A 26 0.00 -2.60 4.60
N TRP A 27 0.62 -2.85 5.75
CA TRP A 27 -0.08 -2.90 7.02
C TRP A 27 0.81 -2.36 8.13
N VAL A 28 0.21 -1.60 9.03
CA VAL A 28 0.84 -1.18 10.29
C VAL A 28 -0.13 -1.51 11.41
N HIS A 29 0.39 -1.82 12.59
CA HIS A 29 -0.46 -2.27 13.69
C HIS A 29 -1.19 -1.14 14.40
N SER A 30 -0.90 0.10 14.03
CA SER A 30 -1.59 1.28 14.57
C SER A 30 -1.43 2.43 13.59
N ALA A 31 -2.45 3.27 13.51
CA ALA A 31 -2.40 4.47 12.67
C ALA A 31 -1.22 5.38 13.03
N THR A 32 -0.76 5.33 14.28
CA THR A 32 0.40 6.10 14.73
C THR A 32 1.65 5.80 13.92
N PHE A 33 1.77 4.57 13.42
CA PHE A 33 2.96 4.14 12.68
C PHE A 33 2.86 4.33 11.18
N LEU A 34 1.73 4.86 10.69
CA LEU A 34 1.52 4.99 9.25
C LEU A 34 2.51 5.98 8.63
N GLN A 35 2.59 7.20 9.14
CA GLN A 35 3.48 8.22 8.56
C GLN A 35 4.95 7.81 8.65
N PRO A 36 5.44 7.30 9.79
CA PRO A 36 6.81 6.79 9.82
C PRO A 36 7.06 5.67 8.82
N ARG A 37 6.09 4.78 8.61
CA ARG A 37 6.25 3.70 7.64
C ARG A 37 6.32 4.25 6.22
N LEU A 38 5.49 5.25 5.88
CA LEU A 38 5.54 5.88 4.57
C LEU A 38 6.88 6.59 4.35
N GLY A 39 7.40 7.22 5.40
CA GLY A 39 8.73 7.83 5.34
C GLY A 39 9.82 6.80 5.06
N ALA A 40 9.75 5.65 5.74
CA ALA A 40 10.71 4.57 5.50
C ALA A 40 10.62 4.08 4.06
N HIS A 41 9.42 3.94 3.52
CA HIS A 41 9.25 3.53 2.12
C HIS A 41 9.87 4.55 1.16
N ARG A 42 9.70 5.84 1.43
CA ARG A 42 10.30 6.89 0.60
C ARG A 42 11.82 6.83 0.62
N ASP A 43 12.38 6.39 1.74
CA ASP A 43 13.82 6.23 1.90
C ASP A 43 14.33 4.89 1.38
N GLY A 44 13.44 4.08 0.82
CA GLY A 44 13.82 2.78 0.26
C GLY A 44 14.06 1.71 1.32
N VAL A 45 13.45 1.86 2.48
CA VAL A 45 13.61 0.94 3.60
C VAL A 45 12.31 0.18 3.81
N GLY A 46 12.42 -1.03 4.31
CA GLY A 46 11.27 -1.86 4.64
C GLY A 46 11.03 -2.92 3.57
N ALA A 47 9.80 -2.98 3.04
CA ALA A 47 9.44 -4.02 2.08
C ALA A 47 10.34 -4.00 0.86
N ARG A 48 10.72 -5.17 0.38
CA ARG A 48 11.62 -5.31 -0.78
C ARG A 48 11.09 -4.59 -2.01
N LEU A 49 9.79 -4.70 -2.27
CA LEU A 49 9.19 -4.02 -3.43
C LEU A 49 9.39 -2.51 -3.32
N MET A 50 9.16 -1.93 -2.15
CA MET A 50 9.32 -0.49 -1.99
C MET A 50 10.78 -0.06 -2.11
N GLN A 51 11.69 -0.93 -1.73
CA GLN A 51 13.13 -0.70 -1.91
C GLN A 51 13.48 -0.55 -3.38
N VAL A 52 13.06 -1.51 -4.21
CA VAL A 52 13.39 -1.46 -5.64
C VAL A 52 12.63 -0.38 -6.37
N VAL A 53 11.41 -0.07 -5.95
CA VAL A 53 10.64 1.05 -6.49
C VAL A 53 11.39 2.37 -6.23
N GLY A 54 11.92 2.54 -5.01
CA GLY A 54 12.72 3.71 -4.68
C GLY A 54 13.99 3.80 -5.51
N GLU A 55 14.69 2.68 -5.67
CA GLU A 55 15.91 2.63 -6.47
C GLU A 55 15.65 2.97 -7.93
N ALA A 56 14.47 2.61 -8.42
CA ALA A 56 14.08 2.92 -9.80
C ALA A 56 13.60 4.37 -9.97
N GLY A 57 13.55 5.13 -8.90
CA GLY A 57 13.10 6.53 -8.95
C GLY A 57 11.61 6.68 -9.17
N ILE A 58 10.82 5.67 -8.81
CA ILE A 58 9.37 5.69 -8.98
C ILE A 58 8.73 6.24 -7.71
N GLY A 59 7.94 7.30 -7.84
CA GLY A 59 7.21 7.88 -6.73
C GLY A 59 5.92 7.12 -6.46
N PHE A 60 5.33 7.39 -5.30
CA PHE A 60 4.07 6.81 -4.90
C PHE A 60 3.33 7.80 -4.01
N GLN A 61 2.05 7.54 -3.81
CA GLN A 61 1.25 8.35 -2.90
C GLN A 61 0.31 7.45 -2.11
N LEU A 62 -0.20 7.97 -1.02
CA LEU A 62 -1.17 7.25 -0.21
C LEU A 62 -2.55 7.48 -0.80
N ALA A 63 -3.18 6.43 -1.30
CA ALA A 63 -4.47 6.54 -1.96
C ALA A 63 -5.64 6.18 -1.03
N ARG A 64 -5.41 5.24 -0.13
CA ARG A 64 -6.50 4.72 0.69
C ARG A 64 -5.94 4.07 1.94
N THR A 65 -6.68 4.20 3.03
CA THR A 65 -6.45 3.43 4.25
C THR A 65 -7.77 2.85 4.71
N TRP A 66 -7.70 1.74 5.42
CA TRP A 66 -8.87 1.19 6.09
C TRP A 66 -8.40 0.30 7.23
N ASP A 67 -9.30 0.10 8.18
CA ASP A 67 -8.97 -0.73 9.33
C ASP A 67 -8.89 -2.19 8.88
N GLY A 68 -7.93 -2.89 9.41
CA GLY A 68 -7.78 -4.29 9.10
C GLY A 68 -6.57 -4.88 9.81
N ASP A 69 -6.61 -6.19 10.02
CA ASP A 69 -5.49 -6.89 10.60
C ASP A 69 -4.55 -7.41 9.50
N ARG A 70 -3.47 -8.01 9.94
CA ARG A 70 -2.46 -8.54 9.03
C ARG A 70 -3.00 -9.66 8.14
N TYR A 71 -3.95 -10.42 8.64
CA TYR A 71 -4.56 -11.49 7.84
C TYR A 71 -5.40 -10.93 6.72
N ARG A 72 -6.10 -9.83 6.98
CA ARG A 72 -6.87 -9.14 5.95
C ARG A 72 -5.96 -8.58 4.87
N GLU A 73 -4.85 -7.99 5.27
CA GLU A 73 -3.87 -7.45 4.32
C GLU A 73 -3.34 -8.55 3.41
N ARG A 74 -3.00 -9.70 3.98
CA ARG A 74 -2.52 -10.84 3.20
C ARG A 74 -3.58 -11.36 2.24
N ALA A 75 -4.83 -11.41 2.70
CA ALA A 75 -5.95 -11.84 1.86
C ALA A 75 -6.13 -10.90 0.66
N LEU A 76 -6.04 -9.61 0.89
CA LEU A 76 -6.15 -8.62 -0.19
C LEU A 76 -5.03 -8.78 -1.21
N LYS A 77 -3.81 -9.06 -0.76
CA LYS A 77 -2.69 -9.30 -1.66
C LYS A 77 -2.92 -10.53 -2.53
N ARG A 78 -3.44 -11.60 -1.94
CA ARG A 78 -3.72 -12.82 -2.69
C ARG A 78 -4.83 -12.63 -3.72
N GLN A 79 -5.82 -11.79 -3.41
CA GLN A 79 -6.93 -11.51 -4.32
C GLN A 79 -6.49 -10.70 -5.53
N GLY A 80 -5.46 -9.87 -5.38
CA GLY A 80 -5.10 -8.93 -6.42
C GLY A 80 -6.14 -7.85 -6.57
N GLY A 81 -6.17 -7.18 -7.71
CA GLY A 81 -7.18 -6.18 -8.00
C GLY A 81 -7.02 -4.87 -7.23
N ALA A 82 -5.79 -4.50 -6.90
CA ALA A 82 -5.52 -3.28 -6.15
C ALA A 82 -6.07 -2.04 -6.86
N SER A 83 -6.01 -2.01 -8.18
CA SER A 83 -6.51 -0.85 -8.94
C SER A 83 -8.01 -0.66 -8.78
N ARG A 84 -8.77 -1.72 -8.56
CA ARG A 84 -10.20 -1.60 -8.31
C ARG A 84 -10.50 -0.98 -6.96
N ARG A 85 -9.59 -1.12 -6.00
CA ARG A 85 -9.72 -0.54 -4.67
C ARG A 85 -9.07 0.83 -4.55
N CYS A 86 -8.35 1.25 -5.57
CA CYS A 86 -7.58 2.48 -5.56
C CYS A 86 -8.40 3.64 -6.11
N PRO A 87 -8.80 4.62 -5.26
CA PRO A 87 -9.60 5.74 -5.74
C PRO A 87 -8.86 6.59 -6.77
N ILE A 88 -7.53 6.67 -6.66
CA ILE A 88 -6.75 7.45 -7.62
C ILE A 88 -6.78 6.80 -8.99
N CYS A 89 -6.61 5.48 -9.07
CA CYS A 89 -6.68 4.76 -10.34
C CYS A 89 -8.08 4.85 -10.94
N ARG A 90 -9.11 4.79 -10.12
CA ARG A 90 -10.49 4.89 -10.60
C ARG A 90 -10.78 6.27 -11.18
N GLN A 91 -10.30 7.32 -10.53
CA GLN A 91 -10.46 8.69 -11.01
C GLN A 91 -9.75 8.92 -12.33
N GLN A 92 -8.61 8.29 -12.52
CA GLN A 92 -7.79 8.44 -13.71
C GLN A 92 -8.18 7.47 -14.81
N GLY A 93 -9.15 6.60 -14.55
CA GLY A 93 -9.55 5.59 -15.53
C GLY A 93 -8.53 4.50 -15.74
N ARG A 94 -7.59 4.34 -14.84
CA ARG A 94 -6.55 3.31 -14.95
C ARG A 94 -7.13 1.93 -14.71
N ARG A 95 -6.55 0.99 -15.43
CA ARG A 95 -6.84 -0.42 -15.21
C ARG A 95 -5.53 -1.13 -14.95
N GLY A 96 -5.56 -2.08 -14.08
CA GLY A 96 -4.36 -2.76 -13.91
C GLY A 96 -4.07 -3.38 -12.67
#